data_26feb837a9f0885ad4e2f7f18dd675f3
#
_entry.id   26feb837a9f0885ad4e2f7f18dd675f3
#
_cell.length_a   1.000
_cell.length_b   1.000
_cell.length_c   1.000
_cell.angle_alpha   90.00
_cell.angle_beta   90.00
_cell.angle_gamma   90.00
#
_symmetry.space_group_name_H-M   'P 1'
#
loop_
_entity.id
_entity.type
_entity.pdbx_description
1 polymer ?
#
loop_
_entity_poly.entity_id
_entity_poly.type
_entity_poly.pdbx_seq_one_letter_code
_entity_poly.pdbx_strand_id
1 'polypeptide(L)'
;MFTNKIGCTVFARTVGKDRMEQYVRHFFPAIYWEDMKGQSQSGTSMKQQDSVLCIIPAASVSGYIPKRSDRIFCGRCTAAEPPEECWTVMEVKDFRYGSAGVQHLEVVAV
;
A
#
# COMPACT_ATOMS: atom_id res chain seq x y z
N MET A 1 -18.44 4.56 1.88
CA MET A 1 -18.12 3.25 2.45
C MET A 1 -17.39 2.41 1.42
N PHE A 2 -16.34 1.75 1.82
CA PHE A 2 -15.51 0.99 0.89
C PHE A 2 -16.09 -0.41 0.75
N THR A 3 -16.48 -0.76 -0.47
CA THR A 3 -17.16 -2.02 -0.74
C THR A 3 -16.24 -3.08 -1.35
N ASN A 4 -15.00 -2.69 -1.66
CA ASN A 4 -14.06 -3.60 -2.28
C ASN A 4 -13.52 -4.58 -1.24
N LYS A 5 -13.52 -5.87 -1.57
CA LYS A 5 -13.13 -6.92 -0.62
C LYS A 5 -11.91 -7.70 -1.11
N ILE A 6 -11.02 -7.04 -1.80
CA ILE A 6 -9.76 -7.68 -2.15
C ILE A 6 -8.74 -7.46 -1.03
N GLY A 7 -7.75 -8.32 -0.97
CA GLY A 7 -6.67 -8.17 -0.02
C GLY A 7 -5.44 -7.56 -0.66
N CYS A 8 -4.48 -7.19 0.17
CA CYS A 8 -3.15 -6.81 -0.32
C CYS A 8 -2.09 -7.40 0.59
N THR A 9 -0.88 -7.53 0.03
CA THR A 9 0.29 -7.99 0.77
C THR A 9 1.28 -6.85 0.85
N VAL A 10 1.70 -6.48 2.05
CA VAL A 10 2.70 -5.46 2.28
C VAL A 10 4.00 -6.13 2.69
N PHE A 11 5.07 -5.82 1.97
CA PHE A 11 6.40 -6.29 2.30
C PHE A 11 7.09 -5.18 3.08
N ALA A 12 7.17 -5.38 4.40
CA ALA A 12 7.83 -4.42 5.27
C ALA A 12 9.34 -4.52 5.08
N ARG A 13 9.94 -3.42 4.66
CA ARG A 13 11.38 -3.38 4.43
C ARG A 13 12.12 -3.22 5.75
N THR A 14 13.06 -4.13 6.00
CA THR A 14 13.93 -4.05 7.17
C THR A 14 15.37 -4.20 6.71
N VAL A 15 16.30 -3.70 7.51
CA VAL A 15 17.73 -3.86 7.26
C VAL A 15 18.27 -4.75 8.37
N GLY A 16 18.79 -5.91 7.99
CA GLY A 16 19.37 -6.85 8.94
C GLY A 16 20.74 -6.41 9.45
N LYS A 17 21.29 -7.18 10.38
CA LYS A 17 22.60 -6.89 10.98
C LYS A 17 23.73 -6.93 9.95
N ASP A 18 23.53 -7.65 8.86
CA ASP A 18 24.48 -7.76 7.76
C ASP A 18 24.30 -6.66 6.71
N ARG A 19 23.48 -5.66 7.00
CA ARG A 19 23.13 -4.56 6.10
C ARG A 19 22.41 -5.00 4.83
N MET A 20 21.89 -6.21 4.78
CA MET A 20 21.10 -6.68 3.66
C MET A 20 19.62 -6.35 3.90
N GLU A 21 18.95 -5.94 2.82
CA GLU A 21 17.52 -5.71 2.89
C GLU A 21 16.78 -7.00 3.11
N GLN A 22 15.85 -6.98 4.04
CA GLN A 22 14.96 -8.10 4.30
C GLN A 22 13.53 -7.59 4.29
N TYR A 23 12.60 -8.49 3.97
CA TYR A 23 11.20 -8.14 3.90
C TYR A 23 10.38 -9.09 4.76
N VAL A 24 9.43 -8.52 5.50
CA VAL A 24 8.45 -9.27 6.28
C VAL A 24 7.09 -9.02 5.65
N ARG A 25 6.38 -10.09 5.32
CA ARG A 25 5.06 -9.99 4.70
C ARG A 25 3.98 -9.78 5.73
N HIS A 26 3.08 -8.85 5.41
CA HIS A 26 1.86 -8.61 6.18
C HIS A 26 0.70 -8.62 5.21
N PHE A 27 -0.31 -9.42 5.49
CA PHE A 27 -1.48 -9.52 4.63
C PHE A 27 -2.66 -8.79 5.23
N PHE A 28 -3.31 -7.96 4.42
CA PHE A 28 -4.51 -7.23 4.80
C PHE A 28 -5.68 -7.81 3.99
N PRO A 29 -6.64 -8.48 4.65
CA PRO A 29 -7.62 -9.29 3.93
C PRO A 29 -8.72 -8.52 3.21
N ALA A 30 -9.01 -7.30 3.63
CA ALA A 30 -10.11 -6.54 3.03
C ALA A 30 -9.70 -5.07 2.92
N ILE A 31 -9.38 -4.66 1.72
CA ILE A 31 -8.94 -3.30 1.43
C ILE A 31 -9.66 -2.79 0.19
N TYR A 32 -9.55 -1.50 -0.05
CA TYR A 32 -9.98 -0.86 -1.29
C TYR A 32 -8.73 -0.51 -2.10
N TRP A 33 -8.73 -0.91 -3.36
CA TRP A 33 -7.59 -0.69 -4.26
C TRP A 33 -8.04 0.08 -5.48
N GLU A 34 -7.39 1.18 -5.78
CA GLU A 34 -7.70 2.00 -6.94
C GLU A 34 -6.43 2.35 -7.70
N ASP A 35 -6.38 1.95 -8.96
CA ASP A 35 -5.31 2.36 -9.85
C ASP A 35 -5.59 3.79 -10.32
N MET A 36 -4.65 4.68 -10.04
CA MET A 36 -4.72 6.06 -10.47
C MET A 36 -3.70 6.28 -11.58
N LYS A 37 -4.15 6.31 -12.81
CA LYS A 37 -3.26 6.59 -13.92
C LYS A 37 -2.91 8.05 -13.94
N GLY A 38 -1.63 8.34 -14.07
CA GLY A 38 -1.15 9.69 -14.20
C GLY A 38 -1.80 10.35 -15.39
N GLN A 39 -2.38 11.52 -15.20
CA GLN A 39 -2.96 12.28 -16.29
C GLN A 39 -2.06 13.45 -16.61
N SER A 40 -1.67 13.52 -17.88
CA SER A 40 -0.97 14.69 -18.37
C SER A 40 -1.94 15.85 -18.39
N GLN A 41 -1.65 16.87 -17.62
CA GLN A 41 -2.46 18.07 -17.67
C GLN A 41 -1.83 19.08 -18.62
N SER A 42 -2.60 19.47 -19.60
CA SER A 42 -2.36 20.65 -20.45
C SER A 42 -0.98 20.70 -21.10
N GLY A 43 -0.56 19.64 -21.73
CA GLY A 43 0.57 19.68 -22.64
C GLY A 43 1.92 20.01 -22.04
N THR A 44 2.05 20.01 -20.76
CA THR A 44 3.37 20.12 -20.15
C THR A 44 4.08 18.77 -20.22
N SER A 45 5.38 18.80 -20.33
CA SER A 45 6.22 17.62 -20.48
C SER A 45 6.35 16.81 -19.18
N MET A 46 5.37 16.88 -18.30
CA MET A 46 5.42 16.11 -17.06
C MET A 46 5.21 14.63 -17.36
N LYS A 47 6.11 13.83 -16.84
CA LYS A 47 5.97 12.39 -16.95
C LYS A 47 4.71 11.94 -16.28
N GLN A 48 3.90 11.18 -17.00
CA GLN A 48 2.78 10.49 -16.38
C GLN A 48 3.35 9.38 -15.52
N GLN A 49 3.01 9.42 -14.27
CA GLN A 49 3.41 8.37 -13.34
C GLN A 49 2.18 7.72 -12.80
N ASP A 50 2.04 6.43 -13.06
CA ASP A 50 0.96 5.66 -12.49
C ASP A 50 1.15 5.54 -10.99
N SER A 51 0.06 5.56 -10.28
CA SER A 51 0.06 5.40 -8.85
C SER A 51 -1.13 4.56 -8.40
N VAL A 52 -1.10 4.14 -7.15
CA VAL A 52 -2.16 3.34 -6.57
C VAL A 52 -2.59 3.97 -5.26
N LEU A 53 -3.88 4.00 -5.04
CA LEU A 53 -4.45 4.34 -3.74
C LEU A 53 -4.98 3.07 -3.11
N CYS A 54 -4.44 2.73 -1.95
CA CYS A 54 -4.91 1.59 -1.18
C CYS A 54 -5.50 2.11 0.12
N ILE A 55 -6.76 1.83 0.34
CA ILE A 55 -7.44 2.24 1.58
C ILE A 55 -7.62 0.99 2.42
N ILE A 56 -7.03 1.02 3.62
CA ILE A 56 -7.07 -0.11 4.55
C ILE A 56 -8.00 0.27 5.70
N PRO A 57 -9.19 -0.32 5.77
CA PRO A 57 -10.08 -0.08 6.92
C PRO A 57 -9.40 -0.47 8.22
N ALA A 58 -9.66 0.28 9.28
CA ALA A 58 -9.02 0.02 10.57
C ALA A 58 -9.27 -1.42 11.06
N ALA A 59 -10.42 -1.98 10.71
CA ALA A 59 -10.73 -3.38 11.07
C ALA A 59 -9.81 -4.40 10.41
N SER A 60 -9.16 -4.03 9.30
CA SER A 60 -8.20 -4.91 8.61
C SER A 60 -6.77 -4.71 9.09
N VAL A 61 -6.51 -3.71 9.91
CA VAL A 61 -5.18 -3.46 10.46
C VAL A 61 -4.96 -4.40 11.65
N SER A 62 -3.96 -5.25 11.53
CA SER A 62 -3.64 -6.19 12.61
C SER A 62 -2.13 -6.24 12.79
N GLY A 63 -1.63 -5.45 13.71
CA GLY A 63 -0.25 -5.53 14.15
C GLY A 63 0.80 -4.83 13.29
N TYR A 64 0.44 -4.33 12.12
CA TYR A 64 1.41 -3.63 11.28
C TYR A 64 0.75 -2.48 10.52
N ILE A 65 1.42 -1.36 10.49
CA ILE A 65 1.02 -0.18 9.71
C ILE A 65 2.07 0.02 8.62
N PRO A 66 1.67 0.07 7.33
CA PRO A 66 2.62 0.29 6.24
C PRO A 66 3.39 1.60 6.42
N LYS A 67 4.61 1.61 5.92
CA LYS A 67 5.51 2.76 6.00
C LYS A 67 6.02 3.12 4.61
N ARG A 68 6.49 4.34 4.47
CA ARG A 68 7.19 4.74 3.26
C ARG A 68 8.35 3.79 2.97
N SER A 69 8.51 3.44 1.71
CA SER A 69 9.51 2.51 1.17
C SER A 69 9.15 1.04 1.32
N ASP A 70 8.05 0.70 1.98
CA ASP A 70 7.54 -0.65 1.92
C ASP A 70 7.07 -0.96 0.49
N ARG A 71 6.96 -2.23 0.17
CA ARG A 71 6.43 -2.66 -1.13
C ARG A 71 5.03 -3.24 -0.90
N ILE A 72 4.14 -2.98 -1.83
CA ILE A 72 2.75 -3.42 -1.70
C ILE A 72 2.30 -4.13 -2.98
N PHE A 73 1.60 -5.24 -2.81
CA PHE A 73 1.12 -6.08 -3.90
C PHE A 73 -0.38 -6.26 -3.76
N CYS A 74 -1.10 -6.06 -4.86
CA CYS A 74 -2.56 -6.25 -4.87
C CYS A 74 -2.86 -7.75 -4.89
N GLY A 75 -3.52 -8.23 -3.84
CA GLY A 75 -3.82 -9.63 -3.68
C GLY A 75 -2.89 -10.31 -2.66
N ARG A 76 -3.02 -11.62 -2.55
CA ARG A 76 -2.19 -12.41 -1.65
C ARG A 76 -0.93 -12.86 -2.39
N CYS A 77 0.22 -12.57 -1.82
CA CYS A 77 1.50 -13.01 -2.34
C CYS A 77 2.24 -13.81 -1.27
N THR A 78 2.73 -14.98 -1.63
CA THR A 78 3.45 -15.85 -0.71
C THR A 78 4.96 -15.85 -0.95
N ALA A 79 5.45 -15.02 -1.86
CA ALA A 79 6.88 -14.90 -2.13
C ALA A 79 7.63 -14.35 -0.91
N ALA A 80 8.87 -14.76 -0.75
CA ALA A 80 9.72 -14.26 0.34
C ALA A 80 10.18 -12.83 0.10
N GLU A 81 10.27 -12.44 -1.16
CA GLU A 81 10.69 -11.10 -1.57
C GLU A 81 9.62 -10.46 -2.46
N PRO A 82 9.56 -9.12 -2.52
CA PRO A 82 8.57 -8.45 -3.36
C PRO A 82 8.77 -8.82 -4.83
N PRO A 83 7.70 -9.23 -5.53
CA PRO A 83 7.80 -9.44 -6.98
C PRO A 83 7.94 -8.11 -7.71
N GLU A 84 8.28 -8.17 -8.99
CA GLU A 84 8.48 -6.98 -9.81
C GLU A 84 7.21 -6.14 -9.95
N GLU A 85 6.06 -6.77 -9.87
CA GLU A 85 4.77 -6.06 -9.97
C GLU A 85 4.41 -5.27 -8.72
N CYS A 86 5.22 -5.34 -7.67
CA CYS A 86 4.97 -4.58 -6.45
C CYS A 86 5.10 -3.09 -6.69
N TRP A 87 4.29 -2.34 -5.97
CA TRP A 87 4.35 -0.89 -5.92
C TRP A 87 5.17 -0.48 -4.70
N THR A 88 5.76 0.71 -4.75
CA THR A 88 6.53 1.25 -3.63
C THR A 88 5.68 2.26 -2.89
N VAL A 89 5.54 2.08 -1.58
CA VAL A 89 4.77 2.98 -0.75
C VAL A 89 5.49 4.32 -0.64
N MET A 90 4.79 5.39 -0.99
CA MET A 90 5.34 6.74 -0.95
C MET A 90 4.79 7.55 0.19
N GLU A 91 3.53 7.34 0.56
CA GLU A 91 2.88 8.12 1.59
C GLU A 91 1.84 7.26 2.29
N VAL A 92 1.74 7.41 3.59
CA VAL A 92 0.70 6.78 4.39
C VAL A 92 0.04 7.85 5.23
N LYS A 93 -1.28 7.98 5.08
CA LYS A 93 -2.09 8.91 5.87
C LYS A 93 -2.94 8.09 6.83
N ASP A 94 -2.89 8.46 8.10
CA ASP A 94 -3.60 7.75 9.15
C ASP A 94 -4.88 8.50 9.50
N PHE A 95 -6.00 7.91 9.15
CA PHE A 95 -7.32 8.46 9.43
C PHE A 95 -8.09 7.57 10.41
N ARG A 96 -7.39 7.02 11.40
CA ARG A 96 -8.01 6.15 12.40
C ARG A 96 -8.60 6.96 13.55
N TYR A 97 -9.46 7.90 13.19
CA TYR A 97 -10.18 8.72 14.17
C TYR A 97 -11.62 8.90 13.70
N GLY A 98 -12.48 9.39 14.59
CA GLY A 98 -13.90 9.53 14.29
C GLY A 98 -14.66 8.23 14.53
N SER A 99 -15.78 8.04 13.84
CA SER A 99 -16.60 6.84 13.98
C SER A 99 -15.87 5.59 13.51
N ALA A 100 -16.06 4.46 14.19
CA ALA A 100 -15.36 3.23 13.87
C ALA A 100 -15.52 2.82 12.39
N GLY A 101 -16.67 3.04 11.80
CA GLY A 101 -16.94 2.65 10.42
C GLY A 101 -16.20 3.46 9.37
N VAL A 102 -15.58 4.58 9.73
CA VAL A 102 -14.85 5.42 8.78
C VAL A 102 -13.35 5.46 9.07
N GLN A 103 -12.89 4.81 10.12
CA GLN A 103 -11.47 4.79 10.43
C GLN A 103 -10.71 3.93 9.42
N HIS A 104 -9.64 4.49 8.87
CA HIS A 104 -8.87 3.81 7.83
C HIS A 104 -7.47 4.40 7.70
N LEU A 105 -6.63 3.70 6.95
CA LEU A 105 -5.34 4.21 6.46
C LEU A 105 -5.46 4.43 4.95
N GLU A 106 -4.83 5.48 4.45
CA GLU A 106 -4.69 5.71 3.02
C GLU A 106 -3.22 5.56 2.63
N VAL A 107 -2.94 4.62 1.75
CA VAL A 107 -1.59 4.34 1.29
C VAL A 107 -1.50 4.71 -0.18
N VAL A 108 -0.56 5.59 -0.51
CA VAL A 108 -0.26 5.95 -1.90
C VAL A 108 1.05 5.30 -2.29
N ALA A 109 1.02 4.57 -3.39
CA ALA A 109 2.20 3.86 -3.90
C ALA A 109 2.43 4.17 -5.38
N VAL A 110 3.65 4.05 -5.80
CA VAL A 110 4.05 4.29 -7.19
C VAL A 110 4.92 3.17 -7.74
#